data_6aca3de9f7346ac288c1dd31b9b816df
#
_entry.id   6aca3de9f7346ac288c1dd31b9b816df
#
_cell.length_a   1.000
_cell.length_b   1.000
_cell.length_c   1.000
_cell.angle_alpha   90.00
_cell.angle_beta   90.00
_cell.angle_gamma   90.00
#
_symmetry.space_group_name_H-M   'P 1'
#
loop_
_entity.id
_entity.type
_entity.pdbx_description
1 polymer ?
#
loop_
_entity_poly.entity_id
_entity_poly.type
_entity_poly.pdbx_seq_one_letter_code
_entity_poly.pdbx_strand_id
1 'polypeptide(L)'
;MANIFILGSGGFGTALAVMAHKYGQKVTLWSAFQEEIDEIRFHGENKKKLPGVAVDLSIDLTSDITGVKEADIAIIAVPSFAIRSVAGQLKDVIAPQTIVVNVGKGLEADSLKRFSEVIAEELPKNAV
;
A
#
# COMPACT_ATOMS: atom_id res chain seq x y z
N MET A 1 -10.11 -7.22 -14.57
CA MET A 1 -9.74 -7.04 -13.14
C MET A 1 -8.40 -6.33 -13.07
N ALA A 2 -8.27 -5.43 -12.12
CA ALA A 2 -7.03 -4.67 -11.94
C ALA A 2 -6.12 -5.35 -10.92
N ASN A 3 -4.81 -5.16 -11.10
CA ASN A 3 -3.80 -5.54 -10.10
C ASN A 3 -3.58 -4.34 -9.19
N ILE A 4 -3.97 -4.49 -7.93
CA ILE A 4 -3.87 -3.42 -6.93
C ILE A 4 -2.83 -3.81 -5.89
N PHE A 5 -1.82 -2.95 -5.73
CA PHE A 5 -0.75 -3.14 -4.75
C PHE A 5 -0.92 -2.10 -3.65
N ILE A 6 -1.21 -2.56 -2.44
CA ILE A 6 -1.48 -1.69 -1.29
C ILE A 6 -0.28 -1.68 -0.37
N LEU A 7 0.30 -0.51 -0.16
CA LEU A 7 1.48 -0.33 0.67
C LEU A 7 1.06 0.19 2.04
N GLY A 8 1.09 -0.70 3.01
CA GLY A 8 0.74 -0.42 4.39
C GLY A 8 -0.34 -1.35 4.92
N SER A 9 0.00 -2.10 5.96
CA SER A 9 -0.90 -3.07 6.60
C SER A 9 -1.55 -2.51 7.88
N GLY A 10 -1.75 -1.21 7.95
CA GLY A 10 -2.56 -0.59 8.98
C GLY A 10 -4.03 -0.94 8.83
N GLY A 11 -4.89 -0.39 9.68
CA GLY A 11 -6.32 -0.66 9.63
C GLY A 11 -6.93 -0.27 8.28
N PHE A 12 -6.59 0.92 7.79
CA PHE A 12 -7.17 1.41 6.53
C PHE A 12 -6.64 0.64 5.31
N GLY A 13 -5.32 0.38 5.25
CA GLY A 13 -4.73 -0.40 4.16
C GLY A 13 -5.30 -1.80 4.09
N THR A 14 -5.43 -2.47 5.24
CA THR A 14 -6.04 -3.80 5.31
C THR A 14 -7.50 -3.76 4.88
N ALA A 15 -8.27 -2.76 5.32
CA ALA A 15 -9.68 -2.60 4.91
C ALA A 15 -9.81 -2.41 3.40
N LEU A 16 -8.95 -1.60 2.80
CA LEU A 16 -8.94 -1.41 1.35
C LEU A 16 -8.62 -2.71 0.61
N ALA A 17 -7.68 -3.51 1.12
CA ALA A 17 -7.34 -4.79 0.53
C ALA A 17 -8.52 -5.75 0.53
N VAL A 18 -9.21 -5.87 1.67
CA VAL A 18 -10.40 -6.70 1.82
C VAL A 18 -11.51 -6.25 0.88
N MET A 19 -11.75 -4.95 0.82
CA MET A 19 -12.79 -4.37 -0.03
C MET A 19 -12.49 -4.60 -1.52
N ALA A 20 -11.28 -4.29 -1.96
CA ALA A 20 -10.91 -4.45 -3.37
C ALA A 20 -10.98 -5.93 -3.81
N HIS A 21 -10.55 -6.83 -2.95
CA HIS A 21 -10.66 -8.26 -3.21
C HIS A 21 -12.12 -8.69 -3.36
N LYS A 22 -12.98 -8.20 -2.46
CA LYS A 22 -14.41 -8.49 -2.49
C LYS A 22 -15.06 -8.05 -3.81
N TYR A 23 -14.57 -6.97 -4.40
CA TYR A 23 -15.06 -6.48 -5.68
C TYR A 23 -14.34 -7.10 -6.89
N GLY A 24 -13.62 -8.18 -6.70
CA GLY A 24 -13.06 -8.97 -7.78
C GLY A 24 -11.70 -8.53 -8.30
N GLN A 25 -11.01 -7.64 -7.60
CA GLN A 25 -9.69 -7.20 -8.00
C GLN A 25 -8.61 -8.16 -7.49
N LYS A 26 -7.47 -8.21 -8.19
CA LYS A 26 -6.31 -8.93 -7.72
C LYS A 26 -5.52 -8.03 -6.78
N VAL A 27 -5.36 -8.44 -5.53
CA VAL A 27 -4.83 -7.57 -4.47
C VAL A 27 -3.58 -8.15 -3.86
N THR A 28 -2.57 -7.30 -3.68
CA THR A 28 -1.39 -7.56 -2.86
C THR A 28 -1.36 -6.53 -1.75
N LEU A 29 -1.20 -6.98 -0.51
CA LEU A 29 -1.02 -6.13 0.66
C LEU A 29 0.44 -6.24 1.12
N TRP A 30 1.12 -5.12 1.12
CA TRP A 30 2.53 -5.03 1.48
C TRP A 30 2.70 -4.36 2.84
N SER A 31 3.62 -4.88 3.63
CA SER A 31 4.14 -4.24 4.83
C SER A 31 5.66 -4.23 4.80
N ALA A 32 6.27 -3.18 5.35
CA ALA A 32 7.71 -3.13 5.53
C ALA A 32 8.21 -4.17 6.55
N PHE A 33 7.29 -4.70 7.38
CA PHE A 33 7.62 -5.60 8.48
C PHE A 33 7.09 -7.00 8.22
N GLN A 34 7.99 -7.94 8.01
CA GLN A 34 7.64 -9.34 7.73
C GLN A 34 6.78 -9.95 8.84
N GLU A 35 7.04 -9.59 10.09
CA GLU A 35 6.26 -10.10 11.22
C GLU A 35 4.79 -9.71 11.16
N GLU A 36 4.46 -8.52 10.65
CA GLU A 36 3.07 -8.11 10.46
C GLU A 36 2.37 -8.97 9.41
N ILE A 37 3.08 -9.26 8.33
CA ILE A 37 2.59 -10.14 7.27
C ILE A 37 2.38 -11.55 7.79
N ASP A 38 3.31 -12.08 8.57
CA ASP A 38 3.20 -13.42 9.15
C ASP A 38 2.03 -13.52 10.12
N GLU A 39 1.80 -12.49 10.94
CA GLU A 39 0.67 -12.42 11.87
C GLU A 39 -0.67 -12.46 11.14
N ILE A 40 -0.81 -11.66 10.09
CA ILE A 40 -2.05 -11.61 9.30
C ILE A 40 -2.28 -12.97 8.64
N ARG A 41 -1.25 -13.56 8.07
CA ARG A 41 -1.36 -14.87 7.40
C ARG A 41 -1.74 -15.96 8.39
N PHE A 42 -1.13 -15.97 9.57
CA PHE A 42 -1.39 -16.99 10.60
C PHE A 42 -2.82 -16.91 11.12
N HIS A 43 -3.33 -15.71 11.39
CA HIS A 43 -4.65 -15.52 11.98
C HIS A 43 -5.79 -15.41 10.95
N GLY A 44 -5.48 -15.14 9.68
CA GLY A 44 -6.50 -14.85 8.68
C GLY A 44 -7.22 -13.53 8.95
N GLU A 45 -6.62 -12.65 9.74
CA GLU A 45 -7.12 -11.31 10.05
C GLU A 45 -5.99 -10.44 10.60
N ASN A 46 -6.17 -9.14 10.53
CA ASN A 46 -5.25 -8.19 11.14
C ASN A 46 -5.78 -7.85 12.56
N LYS A 47 -5.45 -8.70 13.52
CA LYS A 47 -6.03 -8.62 14.87
C LYS A 47 -5.72 -7.31 15.59
N LYS A 48 -4.55 -6.73 15.33
CA LYS A 48 -4.12 -5.51 16.02
C LYS A 48 -4.80 -4.26 15.48
N LYS A 49 -5.06 -4.21 14.19
CA LYS A 49 -5.46 -2.97 13.52
C LYS A 49 -6.83 -3.03 12.84
N LEU A 50 -7.33 -4.22 12.54
CA LEU A 50 -8.65 -4.43 11.95
C LEU A 50 -9.26 -5.73 12.46
N PRO A 51 -9.50 -5.85 13.77
CA PRO A 51 -10.04 -7.09 14.35
C PRO A 51 -11.43 -7.40 13.84
N GLY A 52 -11.71 -8.70 13.70
CA GLY A 52 -13.04 -9.18 13.30
C GLY A 52 -13.30 -9.17 11.81
N VAL A 53 -12.33 -8.77 10.99
CA VAL A 53 -12.47 -8.76 9.52
C VAL A 53 -11.55 -9.81 8.93
N ALA A 54 -12.13 -10.78 8.22
CA ALA A 54 -11.35 -11.84 7.58
C ALA A 54 -10.54 -11.31 6.41
N VAL A 55 -9.27 -11.71 6.34
CA VAL A 55 -8.40 -11.44 5.19
C VAL A 55 -8.32 -12.74 4.38
N ASP A 56 -8.90 -12.72 3.19
CA ASP A 56 -9.00 -13.90 2.34
C ASP A 56 -7.62 -14.41 1.92
N LEU A 57 -7.46 -15.73 1.84
CA LEU A 57 -6.18 -16.36 1.48
C LEU A 57 -5.71 -16.03 0.05
N SER A 58 -6.61 -15.58 -0.82
CA SER A 58 -6.24 -15.17 -2.18
C SER A 58 -5.71 -13.75 -2.26
N ILE A 59 -5.73 -13.00 -1.16
CA ILE A 59 -4.99 -11.73 -1.07
C ILE A 59 -3.53 -12.07 -0.83
N ASP A 60 -2.65 -11.63 -1.74
CA ASP A 60 -1.22 -11.83 -1.56
C ASP A 60 -0.69 -10.92 -0.45
N LEU A 61 0.05 -11.52 0.47
CA LEU A 61 0.65 -10.80 1.61
C LEU A 61 2.17 -10.86 1.44
N THR A 62 2.84 -9.71 1.46
CA THR A 62 4.27 -9.66 1.20
C THR A 62 4.97 -8.50 1.89
N SER A 63 6.27 -8.68 2.17
CA SER A 63 7.17 -7.58 2.51
C SER A 63 8.12 -7.23 1.37
N ASP A 64 7.95 -7.85 0.21
CA ASP A 64 8.75 -7.59 -0.99
C ASP A 64 8.06 -6.53 -1.85
N ILE A 65 8.66 -5.35 -1.94
CA ILE A 65 8.11 -4.21 -2.68
C ILE A 65 8.21 -4.36 -4.20
N THR A 66 9.08 -5.26 -4.68
CA THR A 66 9.33 -5.39 -6.12
C THR A 66 8.12 -5.88 -6.91
N GLY A 67 7.16 -6.52 -6.27
CA GLY A 67 5.90 -6.94 -6.90
C GLY A 67 5.06 -5.80 -7.44
N VAL A 68 5.32 -4.57 -7.02
CA VAL A 68 4.59 -3.39 -7.50
C VAL A 68 4.74 -3.16 -9.00
N LYS A 69 5.78 -3.69 -9.62
CA LYS A 69 6.01 -3.52 -11.07
C LYS A 69 4.87 -4.08 -11.92
N GLU A 70 4.11 -5.03 -11.40
CA GLU A 70 2.98 -5.65 -12.08
C GLU A 70 1.65 -4.93 -11.78
N ALA A 71 1.67 -3.90 -10.93
CA ALA A 71 0.45 -3.24 -10.48
C ALA A 71 -0.09 -2.24 -11.51
N ASP A 72 -1.39 -2.22 -11.65
CA ASP A 72 -2.11 -1.16 -12.37
C ASP A 72 -2.28 0.07 -11.47
N ILE A 73 -2.52 -0.18 -10.19
CA ILE A 73 -2.75 0.84 -9.17
C ILE A 73 -1.91 0.50 -7.94
N ALA A 74 -1.16 1.48 -7.45
CA ALA A 74 -0.43 1.38 -6.18
C ALA A 74 -1.06 2.36 -5.19
N ILE A 75 -1.56 1.85 -4.07
CA ILE A 75 -2.18 2.67 -3.02
C ILE A 75 -1.20 2.83 -1.87
N ILE A 76 -0.81 4.05 -1.56
CA ILE A 76 0.09 4.34 -0.44
C ILE A 76 -0.75 4.60 0.80
N ALA A 77 -0.78 3.62 1.71
CA ALA A 77 -1.57 3.62 2.93
C ALA A 77 -0.70 3.45 4.19
N VAL A 78 0.57 3.83 4.11
CA VAL A 78 1.48 3.83 5.26
C VAL A 78 1.23 5.05 6.14
N PRO A 79 1.69 5.04 7.40
CA PRO A 79 1.62 6.24 8.25
C PRO A 79 2.30 7.45 7.58
N SER A 80 1.81 8.64 7.89
CA SER A 80 2.24 9.87 7.22
C SER A 80 3.75 10.08 7.27
N PHE A 81 4.41 9.76 8.38
CA PHE A 81 5.87 9.90 8.50
C PHE A 81 6.66 8.99 7.56
N ALA A 82 6.04 7.93 7.03
CA ALA A 82 6.70 6.94 6.16
C ALA A 82 6.42 7.17 4.67
N ILE A 83 5.55 8.10 4.30
CA ILE A 83 5.11 8.25 2.90
C ILE A 83 6.27 8.57 1.97
N ARG A 84 7.11 9.54 2.31
CA ARG A 84 8.26 9.89 1.46
C ARG A 84 9.23 8.73 1.30
N SER A 85 9.54 8.04 2.39
CA SER A 85 10.45 6.90 2.38
C SER A 85 9.93 5.77 1.49
N VAL A 86 8.64 5.44 1.63
CA VAL A 86 8.02 4.37 0.83
C VAL A 86 7.96 4.77 -0.65
N ALA A 87 7.58 6.02 -0.96
CA ALA A 87 7.60 6.51 -2.33
C ALA A 87 9.01 6.42 -2.93
N GLY A 88 10.04 6.76 -2.15
CA GLY A 88 11.42 6.64 -2.58
C GLY A 88 11.83 5.19 -2.88
N GLN A 89 11.34 4.23 -2.09
CA GLN A 89 11.57 2.82 -2.35
C GLN A 89 10.90 2.32 -3.63
N LEU A 90 9.78 2.90 -4.00
CA LEU A 90 9.06 2.56 -5.23
C LEU A 90 9.77 3.04 -6.49
N LYS A 91 10.61 4.06 -6.37
CA LYS A 91 11.20 4.79 -7.49
C LYS A 91 11.85 3.89 -8.54
N ASP A 92 12.58 2.87 -8.11
CA ASP A 92 13.34 2.00 -9.01
C ASP A 92 12.56 0.73 -9.43
N VAL A 93 11.38 0.50 -8.87
CA VAL A 93 10.64 -0.75 -9.10
C VAL A 93 9.25 -0.54 -9.68
N ILE A 94 8.66 0.65 -9.55
CA ILE A 94 7.32 0.92 -10.07
C ILE A 94 7.34 1.16 -11.58
N ALA A 95 6.35 0.62 -12.28
CA ALA A 95 6.19 0.89 -13.71
C ALA A 95 5.65 2.30 -13.93
N PRO A 96 6.11 3.02 -14.97
CA PRO A 96 5.68 4.42 -15.16
C PRO A 96 4.20 4.59 -15.47
N GLN A 97 3.52 3.55 -15.98
CA GLN A 97 2.09 3.58 -16.23
C GLN A 97 1.23 3.28 -15.00
N THR A 98 1.83 2.82 -13.90
CA THR A 98 1.08 2.54 -12.67
C THR A 98 0.54 3.85 -12.10
N ILE A 99 -0.76 3.87 -11.80
CA ILE A 99 -1.41 5.01 -11.14
C ILE A 99 -1.16 4.90 -9.64
N VAL A 100 -0.70 5.98 -9.03
CA VAL A 100 -0.43 6.01 -7.59
C VAL A 100 -1.56 6.77 -6.89
N VAL A 101 -2.13 6.14 -5.86
CA VAL A 101 -3.21 6.73 -5.06
C VAL A 101 -2.67 7.03 -3.66
N ASN A 102 -2.83 8.26 -3.23
CA ASN A 102 -2.49 8.68 -1.88
C ASN A 102 -3.75 8.67 -1.00
N VAL A 103 -3.71 7.94 0.09
CA VAL A 103 -4.79 7.96 1.10
C VAL A 103 -4.31 8.57 2.42
N GLY A 104 -3.09 9.09 2.47
CA GLY A 104 -2.55 9.78 3.64
C GLY A 104 -3.19 11.15 3.80
N LYS A 105 -3.33 11.60 5.05
CA LYS A 105 -3.92 12.89 5.39
C LYS A 105 -2.86 13.83 5.93
N GLY A 106 -3.02 15.12 5.66
CA GLY A 106 -2.21 16.18 6.23
C GLY A 106 -1.06 16.60 5.34
N LEU A 107 -0.06 17.19 5.98
CA LEU A 107 1.12 17.75 5.32
C LEU A 107 2.38 17.10 5.86
N GLU A 108 3.42 17.06 5.03
CA GLU A 108 4.74 16.62 5.49
C GLU A 108 5.30 17.62 6.50
N ALA A 109 5.85 17.11 7.62
CA ALA A 109 6.25 17.94 8.76
C ALA A 109 7.27 19.03 8.39
N ASP A 110 8.31 18.69 7.63
CA ASP A 110 9.39 19.61 7.35
C ASP A 110 9.09 20.55 6.17
N SER A 111 8.58 20.01 5.07
CA SER A 111 8.35 20.76 3.83
C SER A 111 7.00 21.46 3.81
N LEU A 112 6.04 21.04 4.63
CA LEU A 112 4.64 21.47 4.64
C LEU A 112 3.94 21.23 3.31
N LYS A 113 4.45 20.30 2.50
CA LYS A 113 3.84 19.91 1.22
C LYS A 113 2.73 18.88 1.47
N ARG A 114 1.75 18.89 0.59
CA ARG A 114 0.73 17.83 0.57
C ARG A 114 1.41 16.51 0.21
N PHE A 115 0.89 15.40 0.72
CA PHE A 115 1.52 14.10 0.45
C PHE A 115 1.45 13.71 -1.03
N SER A 116 0.44 14.15 -1.77
CA SER A 116 0.41 13.95 -3.23
C SER A 116 1.60 14.66 -3.91
N GLU A 117 1.99 15.83 -3.43
CA GLU A 117 3.18 16.54 -3.93
C GLU A 117 4.48 15.81 -3.56
N VAL A 118 4.55 15.29 -2.33
CA VAL A 118 5.71 14.52 -1.85
C VAL A 118 5.90 13.28 -2.73
N ILE A 119 4.81 12.55 -2.99
CA ILE A 119 4.85 11.35 -3.83
C ILE A 119 5.27 11.72 -5.26
N ALA A 120 4.72 12.80 -5.82
CA ALA A 120 5.04 13.24 -7.17
C ALA A 120 6.53 13.64 -7.30
N GLU A 121 7.13 14.19 -6.25
CA GLU A 121 8.58 14.48 -6.23
C GLU A 121 9.42 13.21 -6.33
N GLU A 122 9.02 12.14 -5.61
CA GLU A 122 9.74 10.87 -5.62
C GLU A 122 9.44 10.05 -6.87
N LEU A 123 8.23 10.17 -7.43
CA LEU A 123 7.74 9.39 -8.57
C LEU A 123 7.28 10.31 -9.71
N PRO A 124 8.21 11.07 -10.33
CA PRO A 124 7.82 12.10 -11.31
C PRO A 124 7.20 11.55 -12.59
N LYS A 125 7.35 10.26 -12.88
CA LYS A 125 6.82 9.63 -14.10
C LYS A 125 5.41 9.07 -13.91
N ASN A 126 4.92 9.00 -12.67
CA ASN A 126 3.64 8.39 -12.37
C ASN A 126 2.55 9.45 -12.16
N ALA A 127 1.33 9.11 -12.57
CA ALA A 127 0.15 9.87 -12.17
C ALA A 127 -0.15 9.61 -10.69
N VAL A 128 -0.43 10.65 -9.94
CA VAL A 128 -0.72 10.59 -8.50
C VAL A 128 -2.10 11.15 -8.22
#